data_7b3ebd9a82af1755eb0ed59817dae338
#
_entry.id   7b3ebd9a82af1755eb0ed59817dae338
#
_cell.length_a   1.000
_cell.length_b   1.000
_cell.length_c   1.000
_cell.angle_alpha   90.00
_cell.angle_beta   90.00
_cell.angle_gamma   90.00
#
_symmetry.space_group_name_H-M   'P 1'
#
loop_
_entity.id
_entity.type
_entity.pdbx_description
1 polymer ?
#
loop_
_entity_poly.entity_id
_entity_poly.type
_entity_poly.pdbx_seq_one_letter_code
_entity_poly.pdbx_strand_id
1 'polypeptide(L)'
;HISMDSVIAGIEKVFPETKIDTDSSDDLQSNLVFISSKMAPFIRAMMDSGEYDECDYGVVIDIYQLLPVDYMNFLQSEKCEIYYFLSSDVTAEERFEILKAFDTPEDYTYYHSDEENRCDCVDIVKVSHFLKGQCISYGVPYYETSHDRENVLNAFVAELKAK
;
A
#
# COMPACT_ATOMS: atom_id res chain seq x y z
N HIS A 1 -9.20 4.36 -10.83
CA HIS A 1 -8.05 4.26 -9.91
C HIS A 1 -7.97 5.49 -9.02
N ILE A 2 -7.83 5.27 -7.72
CA ILE A 2 -7.67 6.32 -6.70
C ILE A 2 -6.38 6.03 -5.95
N SER A 3 -5.41 6.97 -6.04
CA SER A 3 -4.20 6.93 -5.20
C SER A 3 -4.48 7.60 -3.87
N MET A 4 -4.40 6.86 -2.79
CA MET A 4 -4.63 7.39 -1.45
C MET A 4 -3.50 8.27 -0.96
N ASP A 5 -2.29 8.14 -1.48
CA ASP A 5 -1.19 9.07 -1.19
C ASP A 5 -1.55 10.50 -1.60
N SER A 6 -2.16 10.66 -2.78
CA SER A 6 -2.66 11.97 -3.23
C SER A 6 -3.79 12.51 -2.36
N VAL A 7 -4.67 11.62 -1.87
CA VAL A 7 -5.77 12.00 -0.97
C VAL A 7 -5.23 12.41 0.39
N ILE A 8 -4.31 11.64 0.97
CA ILE A 8 -3.65 11.92 2.25
C ILE A 8 -2.92 13.26 2.17
N ALA A 9 -2.10 13.47 1.15
CA ALA A 9 -1.40 14.74 0.93
C ALA A 9 -2.36 15.93 0.76
N GLY A 10 -3.49 15.72 0.09
CA GLY A 10 -4.55 16.74 -0.04
C GLY A 10 -5.21 17.07 1.30
N ILE A 11 -5.53 16.06 2.12
CA ILE A 11 -6.10 16.23 3.46
C ILE A 11 -5.12 17.02 4.34
N GLU A 12 -3.86 16.62 4.37
CA GLU A 12 -2.82 17.30 5.15
C GLU A 12 -2.69 18.77 4.78
N LYS A 13 -2.67 19.07 3.48
CA LYS A 13 -2.54 20.44 2.98
C LYS A 13 -3.73 21.34 3.33
N VAL A 14 -4.94 20.80 3.30
CA VAL A 14 -6.19 21.57 3.50
C VAL A 14 -6.65 21.55 4.96
N PHE A 15 -6.38 20.47 5.67
CA PHE A 15 -6.78 20.22 7.06
C PHE A 15 -5.58 19.80 7.92
N PRO A 16 -4.56 20.68 8.09
CA PRO A 16 -3.33 20.33 8.80
C PRO A 16 -3.55 19.94 10.27
N GLU A 17 -4.69 20.30 10.85
CA GLU A 17 -5.09 19.89 12.19
C GLU A 17 -5.33 18.38 12.31
N THR A 18 -5.57 17.68 11.22
CA THR A 18 -5.74 16.20 11.22
C THR A 18 -4.44 15.48 11.51
N LYS A 19 -3.29 16.14 11.26
CA LYS A 19 -1.95 15.58 11.42
C LYS A 19 -1.77 14.21 10.74
N ILE A 20 -2.42 14.03 9.60
CA ILE A 20 -2.21 12.88 8.74
C ILE A 20 -0.93 13.15 7.95
N ASP A 21 0.21 13.00 8.59
CA ASP A 21 1.50 13.17 7.99
C ASP A 21 2.15 11.79 7.84
N THR A 22 2.53 11.45 6.64
CA THR A 22 3.23 10.20 6.33
C THR A 22 4.69 10.21 6.78
N ASP A 23 5.26 11.41 7.01
CA ASP A 23 6.68 11.61 7.29
C ASP A 23 6.96 12.01 8.76
N SER A 24 5.92 12.13 9.60
CA SER A 24 6.02 12.79 10.91
C SER A 24 6.49 11.92 12.07
N SER A 25 6.67 10.62 11.88
CA SER A 25 7.04 9.69 12.96
C SER A 25 8.41 9.09 12.77
N ASP A 26 9.26 9.16 13.79
CA ASP A 26 10.51 8.40 13.88
C ASP A 26 10.27 6.87 13.91
N ASP A 27 9.02 6.44 14.15
CA ASP A 27 8.57 5.05 14.13
C ASP A 27 7.57 4.81 13.00
N LEU A 28 8.07 4.30 11.90
CA LEU A 28 7.31 3.96 10.70
C LEU A 28 6.09 3.06 10.99
N GLN A 29 6.22 2.08 11.89
CA GLN A 29 5.12 1.18 12.22
C GLN A 29 4.00 1.90 12.96
N SER A 30 4.31 2.77 13.91
CA SER A 30 3.32 3.59 14.61
C SER A 30 2.60 4.53 13.65
N ASN A 31 3.31 5.08 12.68
CA ASN A 31 2.73 5.93 11.65
C ASN A 31 1.75 5.15 10.75
N LEU A 32 2.12 3.95 10.30
CA LEU A 32 1.23 3.07 9.55
C LEU A 32 -0.06 2.74 10.32
N VAL A 33 0.06 2.38 11.61
CA VAL A 33 -1.10 2.11 12.47
C VAL A 33 -2.02 3.33 12.56
N PHE A 34 -1.44 4.51 12.77
CA PHE A 34 -2.20 5.75 12.86
C PHE A 34 -2.95 6.06 11.56
N ILE A 35 -2.25 6.07 10.41
CA ILE A 35 -2.85 6.36 9.11
C ILE A 35 -3.91 5.33 8.75
N SER A 36 -3.63 4.04 8.92
CA SER A 36 -4.58 2.96 8.67
C SER A 36 -5.88 3.15 9.43
N SER A 37 -5.79 3.50 10.73
CA SER A 37 -6.96 3.74 11.59
C SER A 37 -7.84 4.89 11.13
N LYS A 38 -7.33 5.82 10.32
CA LYS A 38 -8.07 6.94 9.73
C LYS A 38 -8.58 6.60 8.33
N MET A 39 -7.74 5.95 7.53
CA MET A 39 -8.06 5.66 6.14
C MET A 39 -9.08 4.53 5.98
N ALA A 40 -9.07 3.52 6.81
CA ALA A 40 -10.05 2.44 6.71
C ALA A 40 -11.51 2.95 6.87
N PRO A 41 -11.87 3.70 7.94
CA PRO A 41 -13.21 4.27 8.04
C PRO A 41 -13.50 5.33 6.96
N PHE A 42 -12.50 6.06 6.46
CA PHE A 42 -12.67 6.99 5.36
C PHE A 42 -13.05 6.26 4.06
N ILE A 43 -12.32 5.19 3.70
CA ILE A 43 -12.64 4.35 2.53
C ILE A 43 -14.02 3.72 2.71
N ARG A 44 -14.37 3.26 3.91
CA ARG A 44 -15.70 2.75 4.20
C ARG A 44 -16.79 3.79 3.93
N ALA A 45 -16.61 5.02 4.39
CA ALA A 45 -17.54 6.11 4.13
C ALA A 45 -17.67 6.45 2.64
N MET A 46 -16.57 6.36 1.88
CA MET A 46 -16.61 6.48 0.41
C MET A 46 -17.46 5.37 -0.22
N MET A 47 -17.27 4.12 0.20
CA MET A 47 -18.05 2.98 -0.31
C MET A 47 -19.55 3.14 0.03
N ASP A 48 -19.88 3.61 1.23
CA ASP A 48 -21.25 3.77 1.70
C ASP A 48 -21.96 5.01 1.10
N SER A 49 -21.22 5.89 0.41
CA SER A 49 -21.81 7.08 -0.24
C SER A 49 -22.75 6.73 -1.41
N GLY A 50 -22.64 5.51 -1.96
CA GLY A 50 -23.41 5.07 -3.11
C GLY A 50 -22.93 5.61 -4.46
N GLU A 51 -21.95 6.51 -4.49
CA GLU A 51 -21.44 7.11 -5.73
C GLU A 51 -20.84 6.08 -6.71
N TYR A 52 -20.46 4.91 -6.19
CA TYR A 52 -19.84 3.83 -6.96
C TYR A 52 -20.78 2.68 -7.27
N ASP A 53 -22.01 2.66 -6.69
CA ASP A 53 -22.96 1.55 -6.83
C ASP A 53 -23.57 1.45 -8.24
N GLU A 54 -23.58 2.56 -9.00
CA GLU A 54 -24.11 2.61 -10.38
C GLU A 54 -23.00 2.39 -11.44
N CYS A 55 -21.74 2.15 -11.01
CA CYS A 55 -20.66 1.91 -11.94
C CYS A 55 -20.66 0.44 -12.39
N ASP A 56 -20.71 0.21 -13.70
CA ASP A 56 -20.56 -1.14 -14.31
C ASP A 56 -19.13 -1.71 -14.16
N TYR A 57 -18.21 -0.96 -13.54
CA TYR A 57 -16.81 -1.31 -13.33
C TYR A 57 -16.41 -1.02 -11.88
N GLY A 58 -15.49 -1.82 -11.36
CA GLY A 58 -14.97 -1.64 -10.00
C GLY A 58 -14.06 -0.42 -9.86
N VAL A 59 -13.89 0.03 -8.63
CA VAL A 59 -12.92 1.07 -8.26
C VAL A 59 -11.67 0.40 -7.69
N VAL A 60 -10.50 0.78 -8.20
CA VAL A 60 -9.21 0.36 -7.66
C VAL A 60 -8.69 1.48 -6.78
N ILE A 61 -8.45 1.17 -5.51
CA ILE A 61 -7.84 2.07 -4.53
C ILE A 61 -6.43 1.55 -4.24
N ASP A 62 -5.44 2.40 -4.46
CA ASP A 62 -4.04 2.13 -4.16
C ASP A 62 -3.66 2.80 -2.83
N ILE A 63 -3.26 1.98 -1.85
CA ILE A 63 -2.88 2.44 -0.52
C ILE A 63 -1.93 1.43 0.14
N TYR A 64 -0.71 1.85 0.49
CA TYR A 64 0.22 0.98 1.22
C TYR A 64 0.05 1.06 2.75
N GLN A 65 -0.58 2.12 3.25
CA GLN A 65 -0.75 2.38 4.68
C GLN A 65 -1.93 1.63 5.32
N LEU A 66 -2.75 0.92 4.55
CA LEU A 66 -3.90 0.17 5.09
C LEU A 66 -3.43 -1.14 5.72
N LEU A 67 -3.75 -1.36 6.98
CA LEU A 67 -3.40 -2.57 7.70
C LEU A 67 -4.46 -3.67 7.53
N PRO A 68 -4.07 -4.96 7.46
CA PRO A 68 -4.99 -6.09 7.42
C PRO A 68 -6.03 -6.08 8.54
N VAL A 69 -5.65 -5.70 9.77
CA VAL A 69 -6.58 -5.59 10.90
C VAL A 69 -7.69 -4.58 10.66
N ASP A 70 -7.36 -3.42 10.07
CA ASP A 70 -8.34 -2.37 9.81
C ASP A 70 -9.21 -2.70 8.59
N TYR A 71 -8.65 -3.38 7.59
CA TYR A 71 -9.45 -3.97 6.51
C TYR A 71 -10.52 -4.92 7.08
N MET A 72 -10.12 -5.85 7.95
CA MET A 72 -11.05 -6.81 8.57
C MET A 72 -12.14 -6.12 9.40
N ASN A 73 -11.77 -5.05 10.12
CA ASN A 73 -12.70 -4.34 11.00
C ASN A 73 -13.68 -3.43 10.26
N PHE A 74 -13.28 -2.83 9.14
CA PHE A 74 -14.05 -1.77 8.50
C PHE A 74 -14.48 -2.08 7.06
N LEU A 75 -13.70 -2.85 6.30
CA LEU A 75 -13.85 -2.96 4.86
C LEU A 75 -14.26 -4.34 4.36
N GLN A 76 -14.00 -5.39 5.14
CA GLN A 76 -14.31 -6.76 4.73
C GLN A 76 -15.79 -6.89 4.38
N SER A 77 -16.09 -7.13 3.09
CA SER A 77 -17.44 -7.31 2.57
C SER A 77 -17.40 -8.01 1.22
N GLU A 78 -18.56 -8.45 0.72
CA GLU A 78 -18.68 -9.00 -0.63
C GLU A 78 -18.38 -7.98 -1.75
N LYS A 79 -18.38 -6.68 -1.42
CA LYS A 79 -18.10 -5.59 -2.36
C LYS A 79 -16.65 -5.11 -2.35
N CYS A 80 -15.80 -5.59 -1.42
CA CYS A 80 -14.43 -5.10 -1.24
C CYS A 80 -13.46 -6.26 -1.08
N GLU A 81 -12.54 -6.38 -2.02
CA GLU A 81 -11.40 -7.29 -1.94
C GLU A 81 -10.11 -6.50 -1.73
N ILE A 82 -9.18 -7.04 -0.96
CA ILE A 82 -7.88 -6.44 -0.73
C ILE A 82 -6.77 -7.43 -1.10
N TYR A 83 -5.68 -6.89 -1.64
CA TYR A 83 -4.50 -7.65 -2.02
C TYR A 83 -3.24 -6.88 -1.62
N TYR A 84 -2.32 -7.55 -0.94
CA TYR A 84 -1.03 -6.98 -0.56
C TYR A 84 0.07 -7.49 -1.49
N PHE A 85 0.89 -6.58 -2.00
CA PHE A 85 2.10 -6.89 -2.76
C PHE A 85 3.30 -6.52 -1.90
N LEU A 86 4.09 -7.51 -1.51
CA LEU A 86 5.13 -7.36 -0.50
C LEU A 86 6.51 -7.70 -1.05
N SER A 87 7.53 -7.06 -0.52
CA SER A 87 8.95 -7.33 -0.78
C SER A 87 9.64 -7.77 0.50
N SER A 88 9.21 -8.91 1.06
CA SER A 88 9.68 -9.40 2.36
C SER A 88 10.77 -10.49 2.28
N ASP A 89 10.99 -11.09 1.12
CA ASP A 89 11.92 -12.19 0.95
C ASP A 89 13.27 -11.74 0.34
N VAL A 90 13.62 -10.47 0.53
CA VAL A 90 14.91 -9.87 0.13
C VAL A 90 15.49 -9.04 1.27
N THR A 91 16.80 -8.85 1.25
CA THR A 91 17.46 -7.86 2.08
C THR A 91 17.26 -6.45 1.52
N ALA A 92 17.48 -5.41 2.35
CA ALA A 92 17.43 -4.02 1.89
C ALA A 92 18.41 -3.74 0.75
N GLU A 93 19.62 -4.35 0.79
CA GLU A 93 20.61 -4.19 -0.26
C GLU A 93 20.18 -4.85 -1.57
N GLU A 94 19.66 -6.09 -1.53
CA GLU A 94 19.08 -6.73 -2.72
C GLU A 94 17.90 -5.92 -3.29
N ARG A 95 17.06 -5.34 -2.43
CA ARG A 95 15.98 -4.46 -2.87
C ARG A 95 16.50 -3.19 -3.53
N PHE A 96 17.58 -2.61 -3.02
CA PHE A 96 18.24 -1.46 -3.63
C PHE A 96 18.82 -1.79 -5.01
N GLU A 97 19.48 -2.94 -5.16
CA GLU A 97 20.02 -3.37 -6.46
C GLU A 97 18.88 -3.60 -7.49
N ILE A 98 17.74 -4.17 -7.04
CA ILE A 98 16.55 -4.30 -7.88
C ILE A 98 16.02 -2.92 -8.28
N LEU A 99 15.90 -1.99 -7.34
CA LEU A 99 15.47 -0.63 -7.62
C LEU A 99 16.35 0.00 -8.70
N LYS A 100 17.67 0.00 -8.52
CA LYS A 100 18.62 0.58 -9.49
C LYS A 100 18.58 -0.06 -10.87
N ALA A 101 18.20 -1.34 -10.97
CA ALA A 101 18.11 -2.05 -12.24
C ALA A 101 16.87 -1.66 -13.06
N PHE A 102 15.79 -1.23 -12.39
CA PHE A 102 14.49 -0.99 -13.03
C PHE A 102 14.00 0.46 -12.92
N ASP A 103 14.69 1.31 -12.15
CA ASP A 103 14.32 2.70 -11.89
C ASP A 103 14.36 3.53 -13.18
N THR A 104 13.34 4.33 -13.40
CA THR A 104 13.18 5.15 -14.60
C THR A 104 12.90 6.61 -14.24
N PRO A 105 13.05 7.57 -15.19
CA PRO A 105 12.68 8.97 -14.94
C PRO A 105 11.22 9.23 -14.58
N GLU A 106 10.36 8.22 -14.66
CA GLU A 106 8.95 8.29 -14.24
C GLU A 106 8.78 7.96 -12.75
N ASP A 107 9.82 7.39 -12.13
CA ASP A 107 9.82 7.01 -10.72
C ASP A 107 10.43 8.14 -9.86
N TYR A 108 9.86 8.42 -8.70
CA TYR A 108 10.37 9.47 -7.80
C TYR A 108 11.78 9.12 -7.28
N THR A 109 12.06 7.84 -7.10
CA THR A 109 13.34 7.30 -6.62
C THR A 109 14.49 7.57 -7.58
N TYR A 110 14.21 7.77 -8.86
CA TYR A 110 15.23 8.12 -9.87
C TYR A 110 15.95 9.44 -9.56
N TYR A 111 15.28 10.36 -8.88
CA TYR A 111 15.81 11.68 -8.52
C TYR A 111 16.40 11.72 -7.11
N HIS A 112 16.29 10.65 -6.35
CA HIS A 112 16.87 10.50 -5.03
C HIS A 112 18.36 10.11 -5.12
N SER A 113 19.13 10.46 -4.10
CA SER A 113 20.50 9.94 -3.93
C SER A 113 20.47 8.44 -3.60
N ASP A 114 21.59 7.76 -3.82
CA ASP A 114 21.72 6.35 -3.46
C ASP A 114 21.55 6.11 -1.94
N GLU A 115 21.90 7.10 -1.11
CA GLU A 115 21.72 7.01 0.36
C GLU A 115 20.24 7.08 0.74
N GLU A 116 19.47 8.01 0.16
CA GLU A 116 18.02 8.11 0.34
C GLU A 116 17.34 6.82 -0.12
N ASN A 117 17.65 6.36 -1.31
CA ASN A 117 17.07 5.11 -1.86
C ASN A 117 17.42 3.88 -1.01
N ARG A 118 18.61 3.81 -0.39
CA ARG A 118 18.93 2.73 0.55
C ARG A 118 18.10 2.80 1.82
N CYS A 119 17.88 4.01 2.37
CA CYS A 119 17.00 4.21 3.51
C CYS A 119 15.57 3.76 3.17
N ASP A 120 15.04 4.19 2.02
CA ASP A 120 13.71 3.79 1.55
C ASP A 120 13.60 2.26 1.41
N CYS A 121 14.63 1.60 0.86
CA CYS A 121 14.65 0.14 0.74
C CYS A 121 14.66 -0.58 2.09
N VAL A 122 15.33 -0.05 3.11
CA VAL A 122 15.29 -0.57 4.48
C VAL A 122 13.85 -0.52 5.01
N ASP A 123 13.16 0.59 4.80
CA ASP A 123 11.81 0.79 5.30
C ASP A 123 10.79 -0.04 4.53
N ILE A 124 10.92 -0.15 3.20
CA ILE A 124 10.06 -1.03 2.38
C ILE A 124 10.15 -2.48 2.85
N VAL A 125 11.34 -3.00 3.12
CA VAL A 125 11.52 -4.39 3.59
C VAL A 125 10.93 -4.56 4.99
N LYS A 126 11.17 -3.62 5.93
CA LYS A 126 10.58 -3.66 7.28
C LYS A 126 9.05 -3.65 7.25
N VAL A 127 8.47 -2.73 6.46
CA VAL A 127 7.01 -2.64 6.29
C VAL A 127 6.46 -3.91 5.68
N SER A 128 7.12 -4.46 4.65
CA SER A 128 6.69 -5.71 4.02
C SER A 128 6.69 -6.89 5.00
N HIS A 129 7.69 -7.01 5.86
CA HIS A 129 7.71 -8.02 6.91
C HIS A 129 6.58 -7.83 7.93
N PHE A 130 6.34 -6.60 8.36
CA PHE A 130 5.26 -6.29 9.29
C PHE A 130 3.89 -6.62 8.68
N LEU A 131 3.62 -6.18 7.44
CA LEU A 131 2.38 -6.45 6.73
C LEU A 131 2.19 -7.96 6.46
N LYS A 132 3.26 -8.69 6.10
CA LYS A 132 3.20 -10.15 5.93
C LYS A 132 2.74 -10.85 7.21
N GLY A 133 3.29 -10.46 8.36
CA GLY A 133 2.85 -10.97 9.66
C GLY A 133 1.38 -10.68 9.94
N GLN A 134 0.91 -9.49 9.62
CA GLN A 134 -0.49 -9.09 9.72
C GLN A 134 -1.38 -9.90 8.76
N CYS A 135 -1.01 -10.04 7.49
CA CYS A 135 -1.75 -10.82 6.51
C CYS A 135 -1.93 -12.27 6.97
N ILE A 136 -0.86 -12.90 7.45
CA ILE A 136 -0.91 -14.28 8.00
C ILE A 136 -1.85 -14.35 9.20
N SER A 137 -1.75 -13.39 10.13
CA SER A 137 -2.54 -13.37 11.37
C SER A 137 -4.04 -13.20 11.13
N TYR A 138 -4.42 -12.46 10.10
CA TYR A 138 -5.81 -12.14 9.76
C TYR A 138 -6.37 -12.92 8.57
N GLY A 139 -5.57 -13.79 7.96
CA GLY A 139 -5.99 -14.59 6.81
C GLY A 139 -6.26 -13.74 5.54
N VAL A 140 -5.56 -12.63 5.40
CA VAL A 140 -5.69 -11.73 4.25
C VAL A 140 -4.69 -12.14 3.16
N PRO A 141 -5.09 -12.19 1.86
CA PRO A 141 -4.21 -12.61 0.78
C PRO A 141 -3.07 -11.60 0.57
N TYR A 142 -1.87 -12.13 0.31
CA TYR A 142 -0.72 -11.34 -0.11
C TYR A 142 0.07 -12.07 -1.19
N TYR A 143 0.79 -11.29 -1.97
CA TYR A 143 1.67 -11.76 -3.06
C TYR A 143 3.09 -11.28 -2.78
N GLU A 144 4.04 -12.21 -2.76
CA GLU A 144 5.46 -11.89 -2.59
C GLU A 144 6.05 -11.46 -3.94
N THR A 145 6.56 -10.24 -3.99
CA THR A 145 7.10 -9.62 -5.22
C THR A 145 8.60 -9.35 -5.16
N SER A 146 9.29 -9.90 -4.17
CA SER A 146 10.74 -9.75 -3.99
C SER A 146 11.52 -10.25 -5.20
N HIS A 147 11.06 -11.37 -5.74
CA HIS A 147 11.63 -12.00 -6.93
C HIS A 147 10.55 -12.13 -7.99
N ASP A 148 10.92 -12.00 -9.25
CA ASP A 148 10.04 -12.27 -10.39
C ASP A 148 8.71 -11.47 -10.37
N ARG A 149 8.79 -10.19 -9.93
CA ARG A 149 7.64 -9.29 -9.76
C ARG A 149 6.70 -9.27 -10.96
N GLU A 150 7.25 -9.25 -12.17
CA GLU A 150 6.45 -9.19 -13.40
C GLU A 150 5.54 -10.41 -13.57
N ASN A 151 6.07 -11.62 -13.36
CA ASN A 151 5.26 -12.83 -13.46
C ASN A 151 4.23 -12.94 -12.34
N VAL A 152 4.56 -12.50 -11.12
CA VAL A 152 3.60 -12.45 -9.99
C VAL A 152 2.43 -11.51 -10.34
N LEU A 153 2.70 -10.32 -10.85
CA LEU A 153 1.67 -9.36 -11.24
C LEU A 153 0.84 -9.86 -12.43
N ASN A 154 1.48 -10.48 -13.44
CA ASN A 154 0.77 -11.05 -14.58
C ASN A 154 -0.15 -12.20 -14.16
N ALA A 155 0.30 -13.06 -13.25
CA ALA A 155 -0.52 -14.15 -12.70
C ALA A 155 -1.72 -13.59 -11.91
N PHE A 156 -1.51 -12.57 -11.09
CA PHE A 156 -2.58 -11.88 -10.36
C PHE A 156 -3.61 -11.26 -11.30
N VAL A 157 -3.18 -10.56 -12.35
CA VAL A 157 -4.10 -9.98 -13.34
C VAL A 157 -4.90 -11.06 -14.08
N ALA A 158 -4.27 -12.21 -14.38
CA ALA A 158 -4.97 -13.35 -14.98
C ALA A 158 -6.03 -13.94 -14.03
N GLU A 159 -5.72 -14.05 -12.73
CA GLU A 159 -6.66 -14.48 -11.69
C GLU A 159 -7.86 -13.54 -11.59
N LEU A 160 -7.63 -12.21 -11.56
CA LEU A 160 -8.71 -11.22 -11.52
C LEU A 160 -9.63 -11.29 -12.75
N LYS A 161 -9.09 -11.55 -13.94
CA LYS A 161 -9.86 -11.67 -15.16
C LYS A 161 -10.70 -12.95 -15.24
N ALA A 162 -10.39 -13.94 -14.43
CA ALA A 162 -11.10 -15.22 -14.37
C ALA A 162 -12.29 -15.22 -13.40
N LYS A 163 -12.39 -14.19 -12.54
CA LYS A 163 -13.53 -13.94 -11.64
C LYS A 163 -14.67 -13.26 -12.37
#